data_50a187eaa69345f578da349b6ca56c2d
#
_entry.id   50a187eaa69345f578da349b6ca56c2d
#
_cell.length_a   1.000
_cell.length_b   1.000
_cell.length_c   1.000
_cell.angle_alpha   90.00
_cell.angle_beta   90.00
_cell.angle_gamma   90.00
#
_symmetry.space_group_name_H-M   'P 1'
#
loop_
_entity.id
_entity.type
_entity.pdbx_description
1 polymer ?
#
loop_
_entity_poly.entity_id
_entity_poly.type
_entity_poly.pdbx_seq_one_letter_code
_entity_poly.pdbx_strand_id
1 'polypeptide(L)'
;MTTLATPPRERAALGAPSPLGPSAQRRIAHVTSLVNQALDRALPKAAAPPQVIHEGMRYCVLSGGKRFRPLLCLAACEAVGSPMRRALTVACALECIHAYSLVHDDLPAMDNADQRRGQPTCHRKFGEGNAILVGDALLTLAFDLLSRDGTPNSLSIIRLLGRACGTFGLIGGQVLDLQAISQPRLATERALRD
;
A
#
# COMPACT_ATOMS: atom_id res chain seq x y z
N MET A 1 -26.93 28.34 -12.27
CA MET A 1 -26.40 27.19 -11.49
C MET A 1 -26.63 25.95 -12.33
N THR A 2 -25.64 25.54 -13.10
CA THR A 2 -25.74 24.39 -14.01
C THR A 2 -24.93 23.26 -13.40
N THR A 3 -25.63 22.26 -12.89
CA THR A 3 -25.06 21.07 -12.30
C THR A 3 -24.43 20.21 -13.41
N LEU A 4 -23.10 20.13 -13.46
CA LEU A 4 -22.38 19.20 -14.33
C LEU A 4 -22.56 17.79 -13.75
N ALA A 5 -23.38 16.97 -14.39
CA ALA A 5 -23.54 15.56 -14.10
C ALA A 5 -22.27 14.83 -14.52
N THR A 6 -21.62 14.16 -13.56
CA THR A 6 -20.49 13.24 -13.80
C THR A 6 -21.01 12.05 -14.61
N PRO A 7 -20.38 11.68 -15.75
CA PRO A 7 -20.80 10.51 -16.51
C PRO A 7 -20.59 9.22 -15.71
N PRO A 8 -21.48 8.23 -15.86
CA PRO A 8 -21.35 6.94 -15.16
C PRO A 8 -20.07 6.24 -15.60
N ARG A 9 -19.23 5.88 -14.64
CA ARG A 9 -18.09 4.99 -14.88
C ARG A 9 -18.60 3.65 -15.39
N GLU A 10 -18.28 3.33 -16.62
CA GLU A 10 -18.55 2.02 -17.23
C GLU A 10 -18.11 0.90 -16.29
N ARG A 11 -19.04 0.02 -15.95
CA ARG A 11 -18.75 -1.25 -15.30
C ARG A 11 -17.86 -2.05 -16.23
N ALA A 12 -16.59 -2.19 -15.88
CA ALA A 12 -15.67 -3.08 -16.59
C ALA A 12 -16.29 -4.48 -16.61
N ALA A 13 -16.51 -5.00 -17.81
CA ALA A 13 -17.10 -6.31 -18.06
C ALA A 13 -16.29 -7.40 -17.37
N LEU A 14 -16.93 -8.11 -16.46
CA LEU A 14 -16.47 -9.39 -15.94
C LEU A 14 -16.42 -10.36 -17.14
N GLY A 15 -15.21 -10.69 -17.62
CA GLY A 15 -15.10 -11.76 -18.61
C GLY A 15 -14.09 -11.59 -19.76
N ALA A 16 -13.38 -10.48 -19.89
CA ALA A 16 -12.31 -10.43 -20.89
C ALA A 16 -11.14 -11.35 -20.47
N PRO A 17 -10.63 -12.22 -21.39
CA PRO A 17 -9.50 -13.07 -21.08
C PRO A 17 -8.30 -12.22 -20.70
N SER A 18 -7.62 -12.58 -19.61
CA SER A 18 -6.41 -11.90 -19.19
C SER A 18 -5.36 -11.90 -20.32
N PRO A 19 -4.71 -10.78 -20.64
CA PRO A 19 -3.66 -10.72 -21.64
C PRO A 19 -2.43 -11.58 -21.27
N LEU A 20 -2.38 -12.08 -20.03
CA LEU A 20 -1.29 -12.92 -19.53
C LEU A 20 -1.57 -14.40 -19.82
N GLY A 21 -0.57 -15.11 -20.33
CA GLY A 21 -0.65 -16.55 -20.53
C GLY A 21 -0.81 -17.33 -19.20
N PRO A 22 -1.30 -18.58 -19.27
CA PRO A 22 -1.61 -19.39 -18.07
C PRO A 22 -0.44 -19.59 -17.09
N SER A 23 0.79 -19.63 -17.58
CA SER A 23 2.01 -19.74 -16.77
C SER A 23 2.24 -18.49 -15.93
N ALA A 24 2.11 -17.30 -16.52
CA ALA A 24 2.23 -16.03 -15.83
C ALA A 24 1.14 -15.86 -14.77
N GLN A 25 -0.11 -16.24 -15.09
CA GLN A 25 -1.21 -16.18 -14.13
C GLN A 25 -0.96 -17.08 -12.91
N ARG A 26 -0.52 -18.34 -13.12
CA ARG A 26 -0.16 -19.26 -12.02
C ARG A 26 0.96 -18.70 -11.17
N ARG A 27 1.98 -18.09 -11.79
CA ARG A 27 3.09 -17.49 -11.07
C ARG A 27 2.64 -16.31 -10.20
N ILE A 28 1.82 -15.40 -10.74
CA ILE A 28 1.26 -14.26 -10.00
C ILE A 28 0.43 -14.78 -8.81
N ALA A 29 -0.43 -15.76 -9.02
CA ALA A 29 -1.24 -16.35 -7.96
C ALA A 29 -0.36 -16.97 -6.86
N HIS A 30 0.69 -17.71 -7.22
CA HIS A 30 1.64 -18.29 -6.27
C HIS A 30 2.35 -17.22 -5.43
N VAL A 31 2.90 -16.18 -6.09
CA VAL A 31 3.59 -15.08 -5.40
C VAL A 31 2.62 -14.30 -4.50
N THR A 32 1.40 -14.02 -4.96
CA THR A 32 0.37 -13.37 -4.15
C THR A 32 0.03 -14.18 -2.90
N SER A 33 -0.13 -15.50 -3.03
CA SER A 33 -0.35 -16.39 -1.89
C SER A 33 0.82 -16.37 -0.90
N LEU A 34 2.05 -16.45 -1.40
CA LEU A 34 3.26 -16.38 -0.58
C LEU A 34 3.34 -15.07 0.23
N VAL A 35 3.09 -13.94 -0.42
CA VAL A 35 3.09 -12.63 0.22
C VAL A 35 1.97 -12.51 1.26
N ASN A 36 0.75 -12.96 0.95
CA ASN A 36 -0.36 -12.92 1.89
C ASN A 36 -0.08 -13.75 3.15
N GLN A 37 0.50 -14.93 3.00
CA GLN A 37 0.90 -15.76 4.15
C GLN A 37 2.02 -15.11 4.97
N ALA A 38 2.96 -14.44 4.33
CA ALA A 38 4.03 -13.72 5.02
C ALA A 38 3.49 -12.52 5.78
N LEU A 39 2.59 -11.73 5.19
CA LEU A 39 1.91 -10.60 5.84
C LEU A 39 1.05 -11.08 7.02
N ASP A 40 0.31 -12.18 6.88
CA ASP A 40 -0.51 -12.73 7.97
C ASP A 40 0.34 -13.12 9.19
N ARG A 41 1.56 -13.66 8.96
CA ARG A 41 2.52 -13.99 10.02
C ARG A 41 3.20 -12.76 10.62
N ALA A 42 3.45 -11.72 9.81
CA ALA A 42 4.14 -10.50 10.22
C ALA A 42 3.25 -9.58 11.07
N LEU A 43 1.94 -9.57 10.77
CA LEU A 43 0.98 -8.74 11.49
C LEU A 43 0.68 -9.32 12.88
N PRO A 44 0.53 -8.46 13.91
CA PRO A 44 0.08 -8.89 15.24
C PRO A 44 -1.25 -9.66 15.17
N LYS A 45 -1.48 -10.55 16.12
CA LYS A 45 -2.76 -11.27 16.23
C LYS A 45 -3.89 -10.29 16.54
N ALA A 46 -5.05 -10.43 15.88
CA ALA A 46 -6.19 -9.55 16.08
C ALA A 46 -6.64 -9.47 17.55
N ALA A 47 -6.60 -10.59 18.29
CA ALA A 47 -6.98 -10.64 19.68
C ALA A 47 -5.92 -10.09 20.67
N ALA A 48 -4.72 -9.75 20.22
CA ALA A 48 -3.69 -9.17 21.09
C ALA A 48 -4.04 -7.71 21.44
N PRO A 49 -3.82 -7.25 22.69
CA PRO A 49 -4.01 -5.84 23.03
C PRO A 49 -2.87 -4.98 22.45
N PRO A 50 -3.17 -3.75 21.97
CA PRO A 50 -4.49 -3.12 21.86
C PRO A 50 -5.26 -3.65 20.64
N GLN A 51 -6.35 -4.37 20.90
CA GLN A 51 -7.08 -5.17 19.89
C GLN A 51 -7.54 -4.35 18.68
N VAL A 52 -8.11 -3.16 18.89
CA VAL A 52 -8.67 -2.32 17.82
C VAL A 52 -7.61 -1.95 16.76
N ILE A 53 -6.37 -1.71 17.18
CA ILE A 53 -5.27 -1.37 16.26
C ILE A 53 -4.87 -2.60 15.45
N HIS A 54 -4.70 -3.75 16.09
CA HIS A 54 -4.30 -4.99 15.42
C HIS A 54 -5.38 -5.50 14.45
N GLU A 55 -6.66 -5.40 14.83
CA GLU A 55 -7.79 -5.67 13.92
C GLU A 55 -7.77 -4.72 12.73
N GLY A 56 -7.57 -3.41 12.95
CA GLY A 56 -7.49 -2.40 11.91
C GLY A 56 -6.33 -2.66 10.93
N MET A 57 -5.12 -2.93 11.45
CA MET A 57 -3.96 -3.28 10.62
C MET A 57 -4.24 -4.48 9.72
N ARG A 58 -4.76 -5.56 10.30
CA ARG A 58 -5.12 -6.78 9.58
C ARG A 58 -6.21 -6.53 8.54
N TYR A 59 -7.24 -5.79 8.93
CA TYR A 59 -8.32 -5.39 8.03
C TYR A 59 -7.78 -4.65 6.79
N CYS A 60 -6.93 -3.65 6.98
CA CYS A 60 -6.40 -2.84 5.88
C CYS A 60 -5.43 -3.61 4.98
N VAL A 61 -4.60 -4.47 5.55
CA VAL A 61 -3.59 -5.24 4.80
C VAL A 61 -4.18 -6.47 4.13
N LEU A 62 -5.04 -7.25 4.84
CA LEU A 62 -5.49 -8.56 4.38
C LEU A 62 -6.81 -8.54 3.58
N SER A 63 -7.50 -7.39 3.50
CA SER A 63 -8.74 -7.22 2.73
C SER A 63 -8.59 -7.39 1.21
N GLY A 64 -7.49 -7.93 0.74
CA GLY A 64 -7.22 -8.17 -0.66
C GLY A 64 -6.30 -7.12 -1.30
N GLY A 65 -6.15 -7.22 -2.60
CA GLY A 65 -5.30 -6.35 -3.41
C GLY A 65 -4.45 -7.13 -4.40
N LYS A 66 -3.99 -6.45 -5.44
CA LYS A 66 -3.21 -7.07 -6.54
C LYS A 66 -1.76 -7.40 -6.13
N ARG A 67 -1.31 -6.98 -4.94
CA ARG A 67 0.07 -7.17 -4.44
C ARG A 67 1.15 -6.79 -5.47
N PHE A 68 0.88 -5.73 -6.24
CA PHE A 68 1.75 -5.34 -7.36
C PHE A 68 3.17 -4.94 -6.89
N ARG A 69 3.29 -4.17 -5.80
CA ARG A 69 4.57 -3.75 -5.25
C ARG A 69 5.40 -4.94 -4.73
N PRO A 70 4.86 -5.83 -3.90
CA PRO A 70 5.50 -7.09 -3.54
C PRO A 70 5.93 -7.92 -4.74
N LEU A 71 5.04 -8.06 -5.76
CA LEU A 71 5.31 -8.83 -6.96
C LEU A 71 6.54 -8.30 -7.71
N LEU A 72 6.62 -6.99 -7.90
CA LEU A 72 7.77 -6.34 -8.54
C LEU A 72 9.06 -6.52 -7.72
N CYS A 73 9.00 -6.37 -6.41
CA CYS A 73 10.14 -6.56 -5.52
C CYS A 73 10.70 -7.99 -5.64
N LEU A 74 9.84 -9.00 -5.59
CA LEU A 74 10.25 -10.40 -5.67
C LEU A 74 10.75 -10.76 -7.07
N ALA A 75 10.11 -10.23 -8.13
CA ALA A 75 10.56 -10.43 -9.50
C ALA A 75 11.93 -9.78 -9.76
N ALA A 76 12.19 -8.59 -9.24
CA ALA A 76 13.48 -7.94 -9.32
C ALA A 76 14.59 -8.76 -8.61
N CYS A 77 14.27 -9.32 -7.43
CA CYS A 77 15.20 -10.19 -6.70
C CYS A 77 15.61 -11.41 -7.53
N GLU A 78 14.65 -12.05 -8.22
CA GLU A 78 14.96 -13.20 -9.09
C GLU A 78 15.71 -12.79 -10.36
N ALA A 79 15.39 -11.65 -10.95
CA ALA A 79 16.04 -11.14 -12.15
C ALA A 79 17.55 -10.93 -11.95
N VAL A 80 17.98 -10.65 -10.71
CA VAL A 80 19.42 -10.57 -10.36
C VAL A 80 19.99 -11.90 -9.84
N GLY A 81 19.28 -13.02 -10.08
CA GLY A 81 19.75 -14.36 -9.73
C GLY A 81 19.62 -14.73 -8.24
N SER A 82 18.88 -13.98 -7.44
CA SER A 82 18.68 -14.24 -6.01
C SER A 82 17.32 -14.92 -5.76
N PRO A 83 17.23 -15.87 -4.81
CA PRO A 83 15.96 -16.53 -4.51
C PRO A 83 14.96 -15.54 -3.87
N MET A 84 13.69 -15.56 -4.31
CA MET A 84 12.60 -14.66 -3.84
C MET A 84 12.50 -14.55 -2.32
N ARG A 85 12.74 -15.63 -1.59
CA ARG A 85 12.65 -15.65 -0.12
C ARG A 85 13.52 -14.60 0.56
N ARG A 86 14.63 -14.19 -0.08
CA ARG A 86 15.52 -13.14 0.46
C ARG A 86 14.92 -11.76 0.44
N ALA A 87 13.96 -11.50 -0.45
CA ALA A 87 13.28 -10.21 -0.55
C ALA A 87 11.86 -10.24 0.07
N LEU A 88 11.45 -11.35 0.68
CA LEU A 88 10.07 -11.50 1.15
C LEU A 88 9.73 -10.51 2.26
N THR A 89 10.64 -10.27 3.20
CA THR A 89 10.47 -9.27 4.26
C THR A 89 10.37 -7.86 3.68
N VAL A 90 11.22 -7.54 2.70
CA VAL A 90 11.16 -6.25 1.98
C VAL A 90 9.83 -6.09 1.25
N ALA A 91 9.35 -7.14 0.59
CA ALA A 91 8.06 -7.15 -0.09
C ALA A 91 6.90 -6.91 0.88
N CYS A 92 6.94 -7.52 2.08
CA CYS A 92 5.95 -7.26 3.14
C CYS A 92 6.03 -5.82 3.66
N ALA A 93 7.21 -5.28 3.88
CA ALA A 93 7.41 -3.89 4.31
C ALA A 93 6.86 -2.90 3.28
N LEU A 94 7.10 -3.11 1.99
CA LEU A 94 6.53 -2.29 0.91
C LEU A 94 5.00 -2.33 0.90
N GLU A 95 4.38 -3.48 1.18
CA GLU A 95 2.93 -3.57 1.24
C GLU A 95 2.36 -2.91 2.51
N CYS A 96 3.05 -2.97 3.64
CA CYS A 96 2.67 -2.23 4.85
C CYS A 96 2.72 -0.71 4.60
N ILE A 97 3.78 -0.22 3.93
CA ILE A 97 3.89 1.19 3.52
C ILE A 97 2.78 1.59 2.56
N HIS A 98 2.47 0.75 1.58
CA HIS A 98 1.34 1.01 0.71
C HIS A 98 0.00 1.01 1.47
N ALA A 99 -0.19 0.12 2.41
CA ALA A 99 -1.43 0.07 3.19
C ALA A 99 -1.60 1.29 4.08
N TYR A 100 -0.55 1.76 4.79
CA TYR A 100 -0.64 2.98 5.59
C TYR A 100 -1.01 4.19 4.74
N SER A 101 -0.38 4.36 3.56
CA SER A 101 -0.68 5.50 2.71
C SER A 101 -2.15 5.52 2.28
N LEU A 102 -2.71 4.35 1.94
CA LEU A 102 -4.14 4.25 1.61
C LEU A 102 -5.05 4.54 2.81
N VAL A 103 -4.67 4.11 4.02
CA VAL A 103 -5.45 4.38 5.24
C VAL A 103 -5.50 5.88 5.53
N HIS A 104 -4.38 6.59 5.37
CA HIS A 104 -4.33 8.04 5.59
C HIS A 104 -4.97 8.81 4.45
N ASP A 105 -4.81 8.39 3.19
CA ASP A 105 -5.48 9.00 2.04
C ASP A 105 -7.00 8.96 2.17
N ASP A 106 -7.55 7.89 2.73
CA ASP A 106 -9.00 7.73 2.91
C ASP A 106 -9.61 8.66 3.98
N LEU A 107 -8.80 9.27 4.86
CA LEU A 107 -9.28 10.12 5.95
C LEU A 107 -10.08 11.33 5.44
N PRO A 108 -11.02 11.88 6.27
CA PRO A 108 -11.78 13.08 5.91
C PRO A 108 -10.94 14.30 5.58
N ALA A 109 -9.73 14.42 6.15
CA ALA A 109 -8.80 15.51 5.86
C ALA A 109 -8.05 15.36 4.53
N MET A 110 -8.19 14.22 3.86
CA MET A 110 -7.57 13.87 2.59
C MET A 110 -8.67 13.64 1.53
N ASP A 111 -8.83 12.40 1.04
CA ASP A 111 -9.81 12.06 0.00
C ASP A 111 -11.24 11.91 0.52
N ASN A 112 -11.43 11.79 1.83
CA ASN A 112 -12.72 11.53 2.49
C ASN A 112 -13.50 10.36 1.85
N ALA A 113 -12.82 9.25 1.63
CA ALA A 113 -13.39 8.11 0.93
C ALA A 113 -14.18 7.20 1.89
N ASP A 114 -15.43 6.90 1.54
CA ASP A 114 -16.29 6.01 2.35
C ASP A 114 -15.95 4.53 2.17
N GLN A 115 -15.49 4.16 0.98
CA GLN A 115 -15.24 2.77 0.60
C GLN A 115 -13.94 2.62 -0.19
N ARG A 116 -13.26 1.50 0.06
CA ARG A 116 -12.09 1.05 -0.72
C ARG A 116 -12.24 -0.44 -1.03
N ARG A 117 -12.08 -0.81 -2.30
CA ARG A 117 -12.25 -2.20 -2.78
C ARG A 117 -13.60 -2.81 -2.40
N GLY A 118 -14.67 -2.00 -2.37
CA GLY A 118 -16.03 -2.45 -2.03
C GLY A 118 -16.27 -2.70 -0.54
N GLN A 119 -15.35 -2.29 0.33
CA GLN A 119 -15.49 -2.37 1.79
C GLN A 119 -15.38 -0.98 2.41
N PRO A 120 -15.97 -0.73 3.60
CA PRO A 120 -15.78 0.52 4.34
C PRO A 120 -14.30 0.82 4.54
N THR A 121 -13.91 2.10 4.46
CA THR A 121 -12.55 2.53 4.77
C THR A 121 -12.24 2.36 6.25
N CYS A 122 -10.96 2.42 6.62
CA CYS A 122 -10.51 2.22 7.99
C CYS A 122 -11.21 3.18 8.96
N HIS A 123 -11.27 4.47 8.61
CA HIS A 123 -11.90 5.47 9.48
C HIS A 123 -13.42 5.29 9.60
N ARG A 124 -14.08 4.78 8.57
CA ARG A 124 -15.51 4.46 8.64
C ARG A 124 -15.80 3.26 9.53
N LYS A 125 -14.89 2.29 9.60
CA LYS A 125 -15.09 1.08 10.39
C LYS A 125 -14.60 1.19 11.82
N PHE A 126 -13.47 1.87 12.06
CA PHE A 126 -12.79 1.90 13.35
C PHE A 126 -12.74 3.30 13.98
N GLY A 127 -13.23 4.33 13.29
CA GLY A 127 -13.14 5.74 13.70
C GLY A 127 -11.83 6.40 13.23
N GLU A 128 -11.85 7.74 13.11
CA GLU A 128 -10.74 8.51 12.55
C GLU A 128 -9.45 8.38 13.36
N GLY A 129 -9.53 8.54 14.69
CA GLY A 129 -8.36 8.44 15.56
C GLY A 129 -7.69 7.07 15.47
N ASN A 130 -8.48 5.98 15.44
CA ASN A 130 -7.93 4.64 15.26
C ASN A 130 -7.35 4.45 13.86
N ALA A 131 -7.94 5.03 12.83
CA ALA A 131 -7.39 4.95 11.47
C ALA A 131 -6.03 5.64 11.37
N ILE A 132 -5.84 6.81 11.97
CA ILE A 132 -4.54 7.48 12.06
C ILE A 132 -3.52 6.53 12.70
N LEU A 133 -3.84 5.98 13.88
CA LEU A 133 -2.94 5.07 14.60
C LEU A 133 -2.69 3.75 13.86
N VAL A 134 -3.65 3.23 13.11
CA VAL A 134 -3.47 2.05 12.24
C VAL A 134 -2.46 2.35 11.13
N GLY A 135 -2.55 3.52 10.50
CA GLY A 135 -1.58 3.96 9.51
C GLY A 135 -0.17 4.08 10.09
N ASP A 136 -0.03 4.76 11.24
CA ASP A 136 1.24 4.90 11.95
C ASP A 136 1.83 3.54 12.34
N ALA A 137 1.00 2.62 12.84
CA ALA A 137 1.43 1.28 13.22
C ALA A 137 1.90 0.46 12.02
N LEU A 138 1.25 0.58 10.86
CA LEU A 138 1.68 -0.08 9.61
C LEU A 138 3.00 0.48 9.09
N LEU A 139 3.17 1.80 9.12
CA LEU A 139 4.43 2.45 8.75
C LEU A 139 5.58 2.00 9.66
N THR A 140 5.34 2.02 10.97
CA THR A 140 6.32 1.59 11.97
C THR A 140 6.68 0.10 11.82
N LEU A 141 5.67 -0.76 11.59
CA LEU A 141 5.88 -2.19 11.36
C LEU A 141 6.77 -2.45 10.14
N ALA A 142 6.64 -1.67 9.07
CA ALA A 142 7.48 -1.84 7.90
C ALA A 142 8.99 -1.72 8.23
N PHE A 143 9.36 -0.72 9.02
CA PHE A 143 10.76 -0.53 9.46
C PHE A 143 11.19 -1.56 10.50
N ASP A 144 10.30 -1.97 11.41
CA ASP A 144 10.55 -3.02 12.38
C ASP A 144 10.85 -4.37 11.70
N LEU A 145 10.07 -4.75 10.69
CA LEU A 145 10.31 -5.96 9.89
C LEU A 145 11.71 -5.95 9.25
N LEU A 146 12.09 -4.84 8.63
CA LEU A 146 13.39 -4.70 7.99
C LEU A 146 14.55 -4.71 9.00
N SER A 147 14.35 -4.17 10.20
CA SER A 147 15.36 -4.16 11.24
C SER A 147 15.66 -5.56 11.80
N ARG A 148 14.65 -6.44 11.82
CA ARG A 148 14.74 -7.81 12.31
C ARG A 148 15.19 -8.83 11.26
N ASP A 149 15.22 -8.46 9.98
CA ASP A 149 15.46 -9.39 8.86
C ASP A 149 16.85 -10.04 8.89
N GLY A 150 17.81 -9.43 9.58
CA GLY A 150 19.14 -9.97 9.77
C GLY A 150 19.98 -10.05 8.48
N THR A 151 19.51 -9.49 7.36
CA THR A 151 20.30 -9.45 6.13
C THR A 151 21.45 -8.45 6.26
N PRO A 152 22.61 -8.69 5.63
CA PRO A 152 23.73 -7.74 5.66
C PRO A 152 23.40 -6.36 5.11
N ASN A 153 22.34 -6.25 4.31
CA ASN A 153 21.92 -5.02 3.63
C ASN A 153 20.73 -4.32 4.30
N SER A 154 20.23 -4.78 5.45
CA SER A 154 19.04 -4.24 6.12
C SER A 154 19.10 -2.72 6.29
N LEU A 155 20.23 -2.18 6.78
CA LEU A 155 20.39 -0.73 6.96
C LEU A 155 20.32 0.04 5.64
N SER A 156 20.89 -0.49 4.56
CA SER A 156 20.85 0.14 3.23
C SER A 156 19.42 0.12 2.67
N ILE A 157 18.69 -0.96 2.88
CA ILE A 157 17.28 -1.08 2.48
C ILE A 157 16.42 -0.11 3.28
N ILE A 158 16.59 -0.02 4.60
CA ILE A 158 15.88 0.92 5.48
C ILE A 158 16.13 2.37 5.03
N ARG A 159 17.40 2.71 4.74
CA ARG A 159 17.78 4.05 4.26
C ARG A 159 17.14 4.38 2.92
N LEU A 160 17.16 3.44 1.97
CA LEU A 160 16.52 3.59 0.67
C LEU A 160 15.01 3.78 0.80
N LEU A 161 14.36 2.95 1.62
CA LEU A 161 12.93 2.99 1.86
C LEU A 161 12.51 4.29 2.55
N GLY A 162 13.25 4.71 3.60
CA GLY A 162 12.99 5.97 4.30
C GLY A 162 13.07 7.18 3.37
N ARG A 163 14.05 7.20 2.44
CA ARG A 163 14.14 8.25 1.43
C ARG A 163 12.98 8.21 0.43
N ALA A 164 12.62 7.01 -0.06
CA ALA A 164 11.54 6.84 -1.04
C ALA A 164 10.15 7.14 -0.47
N CYS A 165 9.95 6.91 0.85
CA CYS A 165 8.67 7.19 1.51
C CYS A 165 8.61 8.59 2.13
N GLY A 166 9.76 9.27 2.26
CA GLY A 166 9.87 10.58 2.90
C GLY A 166 9.40 11.75 2.03
N THR A 167 9.84 12.95 2.44
CA THR A 167 9.45 14.22 1.82
C THR A 167 9.92 14.41 0.38
N PHE A 168 10.95 13.68 -0.05
CA PHE A 168 11.42 13.64 -1.44
C PHE A 168 10.84 12.46 -2.26
N GLY A 169 9.83 11.79 -1.72
CA GLY A 169 9.18 10.64 -2.36
C GLY A 169 7.68 10.66 -2.10
N LEU A 170 7.15 9.59 -1.50
CA LEU A 170 5.71 9.38 -1.34
C LEU A 170 5.00 10.55 -0.62
N ILE A 171 5.54 11.00 0.53
CA ILE A 171 4.94 12.10 1.31
C ILE A 171 5.00 13.40 0.52
N GLY A 172 6.14 13.69 -0.14
CA GLY A 172 6.26 14.87 -1.00
C GLY A 172 5.26 14.86 -2.14
N GLY A 173 5.08 13.71 -2.78
CA GLY A 173 4.07 13.52 -3.84
C GLY A 173 2.65 13.82 -3.35
N GLN A 174 2.28 13.35 -2.15
CA GLN A 174 0.97 13.66 -1.54
C GLN A 174 0.76 15.15 -1.30
N VAL A 175 1.79 15.87 -0.85
CA VAL A 175 1.71 17.34 -0.68
C VAL A 175 1.46 18.03 -2.02
N LEU A 176 2.17 17.61 -3.08
CA LEU A 176 1.98 18.17 -4.42
C LEU A 176 0.58 17.87 -4.97
N ASP A 177 0.04 16.69 -4.71
CA ASP A 177 -1.31 16.30 -5.12
C ASP A 177 -2.38 17.19 -4.45
N LEU A 178 -2.30 17.38 -3.13
CA LEU A 178 -3.17 18.29 -2.39
C LEU A 178 -3.06 19.75 -2.89
N GLN A 179 -1.86 20.21 -3.22
CA GLN A 179 -1.65 21.54 -3.78
C GLN A 179 -2.28 21.67 -5.18
N ALA A 180 -2.16 20.63 -6.00
CA ALA A 180 -2.77 20.62 -7.34
C ALA A 180 -4.30 20.67 -7.28
N ILE A 181 -4.92 20.01 -6.30
CA ILE A 181 -6.37 20.07 -6.06
C ILE A 181 -6.79 21.49 -5.61
N SER A 182 -6.06 22.07 -4.65
CA SER A 182 -6.41 23.37 -4.06
C SER A 182 -6.07 24.55 -4.98
N GLN A 183 -5.05 24.42 -5.83
CA GLN A 183 -4.55 25.47 -6.72
C GLN A 183 -4.27 24.93 -8.15
N PRO A 184 -5.31 24.60 -8.94
CA PRO A 184 -5.14 23.96 -10.26
C PRO A 184 -4.24 24.73 -11.24
N ARG A 185 -4.10 26.06 -11.06
CA ARG A 185 -3.24 26.89 -11.91
C ARG A 185 -1.73 26.68 -11.67
N LEU A 186 -1.33 26.09 -10.54
CA LEU A 186 0.07 25.78 -10.23
C LEU A 186 0.46 24.35 -10.65
N ALA A 187 -0.50 23.52 -11.00
CA ALA A 187 -0.28 22.15 -11.49
C ALA A 187 0.22 22.17 -12.95
N THR A 188 1.38 22.80 -13.20
CA THR A 188 2.05 22.74 -14.50
C THR A 188 2.93 21.49 -14.55
N GLU A 189 3.13 20.91 -15.76
CA GLU A 189 4.05 19.76 -15.95
C GLU A 189 5.44 19.99 -15.36
N ARG A 190 5.88 21.25 -15.26
CA ARG A 190 7.17 21.62 -14.68
C ARG A 190 7.20 21.41 -13.16
N ALA A 191 6.13 21.74 -12.44
CA ALA A 191 6.03 21.55 -10.98
C ALA A 191 5.92 20.07 -10.57
N LEU A 192 5.61 19.17 -11.51
CA LEU A 192 5.53 17.73 -11.28
C LEU A 192 6.85 17.00 -11.60
N ARG A 193 7.84 17.68 -12.19
CA ARG A 193 9.13 17.11 -12.58
C ARG A 193 10.28 17.45 -11.62
N ASP A 194 10.14 18.49 -10.81
CA ASP A 194 11.08 18.96 -9.79
C ASP A 194 10.77 18.32 -8.43
#